data_d0b7bc8dd1469a0c3bf5d6c7108e24d8
#
_entry.id   d0b7bc8dd1469a0c3bf5d6c7108e24d8
#
_cell.length_a   1.000
_cell.length_b   1.000
_cell.length_c   1.000
_cell.angle_alpha   90.00
_cell.angle_beta   90.00
_cell.angle_gamma   90.00
#
_symmetry.space_group_name_H-M   'P 1'
#
loop_
_entity.id
_entity.type
_entity.pdbx_description
1 polymer ?
#
loop_
_entity_poly.entity_id
_entity_poly.type
_entity_poly.pdbx_seq_one_letter_code
_entity_poly.pdbx_strand_id
1 'polypeptide(L)'
;MEKGKIIAIDGFSSTGKSTIAKAIARELNFLHVDTGAMYRAVTLYGIQENIISENDKENALQIVNHLDEIQITFRYNESENQNEIYLNGQNVENEIRSISVTNLVSYVAKIPEIRSFLVEQQRQLAWNHNIVMDGRDIGSVVFPQADLKLFITADAQVRAQRRFNEMEDKSETTLEEVKANLIQRDELDSGRENSPLVKCDDAIEIDNSNVSQEELMENIMRIVQSKI
;
A
#
# COMPACT_ATOMS: atom_id res chain seq x y z
N MET A 1 2.62 25.54 14.05
CA MET A 1 2.70 24.94 12.69
C MET A 1 1.34 24.33 12.44
N GLU A 2 0.72 24.64 11.33
CA GLU A 2 -0.57 24.04 10.97
C GLU A 2 -0.36 22.57 10.61
N LYS A 3 -1.26 21.72 11.07
CA LYS A 3 -1.30 20.30 10.70
C LYS A 3 -1.55 20.21 9.20
N GLY A 4 -0.70 19.46 8.46
CA GLY A 4 -0.91 19.23 7.04
C GLY A 4 -2.22 18.49 6.77
N LYS A 5 -2.75 18.67 5.56
CA LYS A 5 -3.93 17.93 5.09
C LYS A 5 -3.59 16.49 4.81
N ILE A 6 -4.47 15.57 5.20
CA ILE A 6 -4.28 14.12 5.08
C ILE A 6 -5.43 13.50 4.29
N ILE A 7 -5.09 12.87 3.18
CA ILE A 7 -6.02 12.03 2.41
C ILE A 7 -5.61 10.57 2.60
N ALA A 8 -6.47 9.80 3.24
CA ALA A 8 -6.31 8.36 3.47
C ALA A 8 -7.03 7.56 2.39
N ILE A 9 -6.35 6.62 1.75
CA ILE A 9 -6.92 5.76 0.70
C ILE A 9 -6.71 4.30 1.07
N ASP A 10 -7.78 3.63 1.48
CA ASP A 10 -7.78 2.22 1.82
C ASP A 10 -8.51 1.37 0.77
N GLY A 11 -8.36 0.07 0.82
CA GLY A 11 -9.08 -0.86 -0.02
C GLY A 11 -8.28 -2.09 -0.42
N PHE A 12 -8.89 -2.98 -1.18
CA PHE A 12 -8.36 -4.29 -1.56
C PHE A 12 -7.14 -4.23 -2.48
N SER A 13 -6.46 -5.35 -2.64
CA SER A 13 -5.30 -5.47 -3.54
C SER A 13 -5.75 -5.27 -5.00
N SER A 14 -4.88 -4.65 -5.82
CA SER A 14 -5.10 -4.45 -7.27
C SER A 14 -6.39 -3.68 -7.63
N THR A 15 -6.86 -2.79 -6.74
CA THR A 15 -7.97 -1.86 -7.04
C THR A 15 -7.53 -0.56 -7.69
N GLY A 16 -6.22 -0.34 -7.90
CA GLY A 16 -5.69 0.90 -8.47
C GLY A 16 -5.47 2.04 -7.46
N LYS A 17 -5.51 1.76 -6.13
CA LYS A 17 -5.31 2.77 -5.08
C LYS A 17 -4.07 3.64 -5.28
N SER A 18 -2.90 3.01 -5.51
CA SER A 18 -1.64 3.75 -5.65
C SER A 18 -1.63 4.63 -6.90
N THR A 19 -2.29 4.21 -7.98
CA THR A 19 -2.48 5.05 -9.18
C THR A 19 -3.34 6.27 -8.86
N ILE A 20 -4.45 6.06 -8.16
CA ILE A 20 -5.35 7.11 -7.70
C ILE A 20 -4.62 8.06 -6.75
N ALA A 21 -3.90 7.51 -5.76
CA ALA A 21 -3.16 8.29 -4.78
C ALA A 21 -2.08 9.17 -5.42
N LYS A 22 -1.31 8.62 -6.37
CA LYS A 22 -0.31 9.37 -7.15
C LYS A 22 -0.96 10.50 -7.94
N ALA A 23 -2.09 10.24 -8.59
CA ALA A 23 -2.79 11.25 -9.38
C ALA A 23 -3.32 12.39 -8.51
N ILE A 24 -3.95 12.09 -7.36
CA ILE A 24 -4.42 13.11 -6.40
C ILE A 24 -3.23 13.92 -5.85
N ALA A 25 -2.17 13.24 -5.44
CA ALA A 25 -0.99 13.88 -4.87
C ALA A 25 -0.34 14.85 -5.86
N ARG A 26 -0.24 14.46 -7.13
CA ARG A 26 0.28 15.31 -8.21
C ARG A 26 -0.60 16.54 -8.43
N GLU A 27 -1.91 16.38 -8.51
CA GLU A 27 -2.86 17.48 -8.76
C GLU A 27 -2.86 18.50 -7.62
N LEU A 28 -2.75 18.04 -6.37
CA LEU A 28 -2.75 18.90 -5.19
C LEU A 28 -1.36 19.36 -4.75
N ASN A 29 -0.30 18.88 -5.40
CA ASN A 29 1.08 19.06 -4.95
C ASN A 29 1.31 18.56 -3.50
N PHE A 30 0.75 17.39 -3.19
CA PHE A 30 0.90 16.70 -1.91
C PHE A 30 1.96 15.60 -2.00
N LEU A 31 2.53 15.22 -0.87
CA LEU A 31 3.42 14.06 -0.78
C LEU A 31 2.60 12.76 -0.93
N HIS A 32 2.96 11.90 -1.87
CA HIS A 32 2.40 10.53 -1.96
C HIS A 32 3.27 9.54 -1.18
N VAL A 33 2.62 8.69 -0.38
CA VAL A 33 3.27 7.57 0.33
C VAL A 33 2.50 6.26 0.11
N ASP A 34 3.15 5.32 -0.56
CA ASP A 34 2.69 3.92 -0.67
C ASP A 34 3.13 3.13 0.57
N THR A 35 2.23 2.92 1.52
CA THR A 35 2.57 2.15 2.73
C THR A 35 2.81 0.67 2.41
N GLY A 36 2.18 0.13 1.39
CA GLY A 36 2.46 -1.22 0.91
C GLY A 36 3.91 -1.40 0.49
N ALA A 37 4.54 -0.37 -0.08
CA ALA A 37 5.96 -0.38 -0.39
C ALA A 37 6.82 -0.47 0.88
N MET A 38 6.42 0.18 1.99
CA MET A 38 7.15 0.09 3.27
C MET A 38 7.13 -1.33 3.83
N TYR A 39 5.97 -2.00 3.86
CA TYR A 39 5.88 -3.41 4.28
C TYR A 39 6.69 -4.34 3.37
N ARG A 40 6.71 -4.07 2.07
CA ARG A 40 7.52 -4.82 1.11
C ARG A 40 9.01 -4.61 1.32
N ALA A 41 9.44 -3.41 1.69
CA ALA A 41 10.85 -3.14 2.02
C ALA A 41 11.30 -3.91 3.27
N VAL A 42 10.46 -3.97 4.33
CA VAL A 42 10.74 -4.82 5.50
C VAL A 42 10.79 -6.30 5.11
N THR A 43 9.90 -6.74 4.21
CA THR A 43 9.90 -8.12 3.70
C THR A 43 11.17 -8.42 2.92
N LEU A 44 11.60 -7.49 2.05
CA LEU A 44 12.83 -7.61 1.27
C LEU A 44 14.05 -7.71 2.18
N TYR A 45 14.12 -6.89 3.24
CA TYR A 45 15.15 -6.99 4.26
C TYR A 45 15.22 -8.41 4.85
N GLY A 46 14.07 -8.94 5.28
CA GLY A 46 14.02 -10.30 5.84
C GLY A 46 14.47 -11.39 4.87
N ILE A 47 14.24 -11.20 3.56
CA ILE A 47 14.74 -12.11 2.51
C ILE A 47 16.25 -11.95 2.33
N GLN A 48 16.75 -10.72 2.24
CA GLN A 48 18.18 -10.41 2.03
C GLN A 48 19.04 -10.94 3.18
N GLU A 49 18.55 -10.82 4.42
CA GLU A 49 19.22 -11.32 5.62
C GLU A 49 18.98 -12.83 5.87
N ASN A 50 18.31 -13.53 4.93
CA ASN A 50 17.97 -14.96 5.05
C ASN A 50 17.15 -15.30 6.32
N ILE A 51 16.35 -14.36 6.82
CA ILE A 51 15.46 -14.55 7.98
C ILE A 51 14.20 -15.29 7.55
N ILE A 52 13.66 -14.96 6.36
CA ILE A 52 12.44 -15.56 5.81
C ILE A 52 12.63 -16.03 4.37
N SER A 53 11.92 -17.08 4.02
CA SER A 53 11.79 -17.59 2.65
C SER A 53 10.38 -18.11 2.42
N GLU A 54 10.06 -18.51 1.18
CA GLU A 54 8.76 -19.11 0.88
C GLU A 54 8.53 -20.44 1.62
N ASN A 55 9.60 -21.13 2.03
CA ASN A 55 9.54 -22.37 2.79
C ASN A 55 9.49 -22.14 4.31
N ASP A 56 9.90 -20.95 4.80
CA ASP A 56 10.03 -20.61 6.22
C ASP A 56 9.30 -19.30 6.55
N LYS A 57 8.06 -19.16 6.10
CA LYS A 57 7.22 -17.95 6.31
C LYS A 57 6.97 -17.63 7.78
N GLU A 58 6.99 -18.67 8.62
CA GLU A 58 6.75 -18.57 10.07
C GLU A 58 7.87 -17.82 10.81
N ASN A 59 9.06 -17.76 10.21
CA ASN A 59 10.19 -17.02 10.75
C ASN A 59 10.05 -15.50 10.63
N ALA A 60 9.00 -15.00 9.95
CA ALA A 60 8.78 -13.57 9.77
C ALA A 60 8.81 -12.78 11.10
N LEU A 61 8.42 -13.40 12.22
CA LEU A 61 8.49 -12.78 13.55
C LEU A 61 9.94 -12.43 13.95
N GLN A 62 10.94 -13.14 13.46
CA GLN A 62 12.35 -12.87 13.80
C GLN A 62 12.84 -11.53 13.22
N ILE A 63 12.18 -10.98 12.18
CA ILE A 63 12.50 -9.64 11.66
C ILE A 63 12.37 -8.58 12.75
N VAL A 64 11.51 -8.79 13.76
CA VAL A 64 11.31 -7.86 14.88
C VAL A 64 12.62 -7.57 15.61
N ASN A 65 13.53 -8.53 15.70
CA ASN A 65 14.83 -8.37 16.36
C ASN A 65 15.80 -7.46 15.59
N HIS A 66 15.46 -7.07 14.37
CA HIS A 66 16.29 -6.29 13.45
C HIS A 66 15.65 -4.96 13.03
N LEU A 67 14.56 -4.53 13.69
CA LEU A 67 13.84 -3.30 13.28
C LEU A 67 14.70 -2.04 13.40
N ASP A 68 15.67 -2.01 14.29
CA ASP A 68 16.64 -0.92 14.46
C ASP A 68 17.68 -0.84 13.33
N GLU A 69 17.85 -1.91 12.57
CA GLU A 69 18.71 -1.98 11.38
C GLU A 69 17.99 -1.55 10.10
N ILE A 70 16.65 -1.36 10.16
CA ILE A 70 15.81 -1.08 8.99
C ILE A 70 15.55 0.42 8.90
N GLN A 71 16.15 1.06 7.90
CA GLN A 71 15.88 2.46 7.56
C GLN A 71 15.16 2.54 6.23
N ILE A 72 13.92 3.06 6.26
CA ILE A 72 13.10 3.29 5.06
C ILE A 72 13.01 4.78 4.79
N THR A 73 13.32 5.19 3.57
CA THR A 73 13.20 6.59 3.13
C THR A 73 12.56 6.66 1.74
N PHE A 74 11.95 7.79 1.44
CA PHE A 74 11.44 8.09 0.10
C PHE A 74 12.26 9.22 -0.51
N ARG A 75 12.57 9.11 -1.80
CA ARG A 75 13.24 10.16 -2.56
C ARG A 75 12.48 10.41 -3.85
N TYR A 76 12.26 11.68 -4.16
CA TYR A 76 11.58 12.05 -5.40
C TYR A 76 12.51 11.83 -6.58
N ASN A 77 12.04 11.07 -7.56
CA ASN A 77 12.72 10.87 -8.83
C ASN A 77 12.07 11.78 -9.89
N GLU A 78 12.79 12.82 -10.32
CA GLU A 78 12.30 13.80 -11.29
C GLU A 78 12.03 13.19 -12.66
N SER A 79 12.82 12.20 -13.10
CA SER A 79 12.67 11.57 -14.40
C SER A 79 11.40 10.71 -14.49
N GLU A 80 11.07 10.03 -13.40
CA GLU A 80 9.88 9.16 -13.30
C GLU A 80 8.67 9.90 -12.71
N ASN A 81 8.88 11.15 -12.23
CA ASN A 81 7.85 11.97 -11.59
C ASN A 81 7.11 11.23 -10.46
N GLN A 82 7.87 10.52 -9.60
CA GLN A 82 7.33 9.74 -8.49
C GLN A 82 8.31 9.64 -7.32
N ASN A 83 7.77 9.35 -6.14
CA ASN A 83 8.60 8.96 -5.00
C ASN A 83 9.03 7.52 -5.13
N GLU A 84 10.31 7.26 -4.98
CA GLU A 84 10.92 5.93 -4.93
C GLU A 84 11.31 5.57 -3.52
N ILE A 85 11.20 4.29 -3.19
CA ILE A 85 11.51 3.79 -1.86
C ILE A 85 12.97 3.30 -1.78
N TYR A 86 13.61 3.63 -0.66
CA TYR A 86 14.98 3.26 -0.34
C TYR A 86 15.01 2.48 0.97
N LEU A 87 15.68 1.35 0.97
CA LEU A 87 15.98 0.53 2.13
C LEU A 87 17.49 0.65 2.44
N ASN A 88 17.84 1.08 3.65
CA ASN A 88 19.22 1.25 4.09
C ASN A 88 20.09 2.03 3.07
N GLY A 89 19.48 3.05 2.44
CA GLY A 89 20.13 3.92 1.46
C GLY A 89 20.19 3.38 0.03
N GLN A 90 19.76 2.15 -0.23
CA GLN A 90 19.67 1.55 -1.56
C GLN A 90 18.27 1.73 -2.15
N ASN A 91 18.18 2.12 -3.42
CA ASN A 91 16.90 2.13 -4.15
C ASN A 91 16.42 0.69 -4.34
N VAL A 92 15.21 0.40 -3.86
CA VAL A 92 14.62 -0.94 -3.93
C VAL A 92 13.23 -0.94 -4.60
N GLU A 93 12.91 0.11 -5.37
CA GLU A 93 11.59 0.29 -5.99
C GLU A 93 11.19 -0.91 -6.88
N ASN A 94 12.13 -1.53 -7.57
CA ASN A 94 11.88 -2.70 -8.40
C ASN A 94 11.88 -3.99 -7.58
N GLU A 95 12.87 -4.18 -6.71
CA GLU A 95 13.08 -5.39 -5.92
C GLU A 95 11.90 -5.70 -4.99
N ILE A 96 11.28 -4.67 -4.41
CA ILE A 96 10.10 -4.85 -3.55
C ILE A 96 8.87 -5.36 -4.31
N ARG A 97 8.89 -5.35 -5.64
CA ARG A 97 7.79 -5.83 -6.48
C ARG A 97 7.99 -7.26 -6.99
N SER A 98 9.10 -7.89 -6.64
CA SER A 98 9.40 -9.28 -6.98
C SER A 98 8.32 -10.25 -6.49
N ILE A 99 8.26 -11.42 -7.12
CA ILE A 99 7.30 -12.48 -6.77
C ILE A 99 7.51 -12.94 -5.33
N SER A 100 8.77 -13.16 -4.91
CA SER A 100 9.10 -13.60 -3.55
C SER A 100 8.63 -12.60 -2.50
N VAL A 101 8.88 -11.30 -2.67
CA VAL A 101 8.36 -10.26 -1.78
C VAL A 101 6.84 -10.26 -1.77
N THR A 102 6.21 -10.40 -2.95
CA THR A 102 4.74 -10.40 -3.09
C THR A 102 4.10 -11.57 -2.34
N ASN A 103 4.71 -12.75 -2.36
CA ASN A 103 4.21 -13.95 -1.68
C ASN A 103 4.38 -13.89 -0.16
N LEU A 104 5.37 -13.14 0.34
CA LEU A 104 5.72 -13.09 1.76
C LEU A 104 5.16 -11.87 2.50
N VAL A 105 4.90 -10.77 1.82
CA VAL A 105 4.54 -9.48 2.47
C VAL A 105 3.32 -9.57 3.38
N SER A 106 2.33 -10.39 3.09
CA SER A 106 1.14 -10.54 3.93
C SER A 106 1.45 -11.24 5.27
N TYR A 107 2.46 -12.11 5.31
CA TYR A 107 2.92 -12.74 6.55
C TYR A 107 3.69 -11.76 7.44
N VAL A 108 4.51 -10.91 6.85
CA VAL A 108 5.22 -9.83 7.55
C VAL A 108 4.25 -8.76 8.04
N ALA A 109 3.29 -8.36 7.21
CA ALA A 109 2.33 -7.30 7.52
C ALA A 109 1.32 -7.65 8.62
N LYS A 110 1.19 -8.90 9.04
CA LYS A 110 0.33 -9.30 10.18
C LYS A 110 1.01 -9.15 11.54
N ILE A 111 2.34 -8.95 11.59
CA ILE A 111 3.12 -8.91 12.83
C ILE A 111 2.91 -7.56 13.52
N PRO A 112 2.38 -7.52 14.77
CA PRO A 112 2.01 -6.27 15.43
C PRO A 112 3.19 -5.31 15.64
N GLU A 113 4.37 -5.82 15.97
CA GLU A 113 5.57 -5.03 16.22
C GLU A 113 6.06 -4.33 14.94
N ILE A 114 6.04 -5.03 13.80
CA ILE A 114 6.38 -4.46 12.49
C ILE A 114 5.36 -3.38 12.11
N ARG A 115 4.08 -3.64 12.38
CA ARG A 115 3.04 -2.64 12.14
C ARG A 115 3.26 -1.38 12.96
N SER A 116 3.50 -1.54 14.27
CA SER A 116 3.74 -0.41 15.18
C SER A 116 4.94 0.42 14.72
N PHE A 117 6.04 -0.24 14.33
CA PHE A 117 7.23 0.39 13.80
C PHE A 117 6.93 1.21 12.53
N LEU A 118 6.19 0.64 11.57
CA LEU A 118 5.86 1.32 10.32
C LEU A 118 4.81 2.42 10.50
N VAL A 119 3.80 2.22 11.34
CA VAL A 119 2.78 3.24 11.64
C VAL A 119 3.41 4.49 12.25
N GLU A 120 4.40 4.33 13.14
CA GLU A 120 5.12 5.47 13.70
C GLU A 120 5.86 6.26 12.60
N GLN A 121 6.58 5.59 11.70
CA GLN A 121 7.25 6.23 10.58
C GLN A 121 6.26 6.92 9.63
N GLN A 122 5.12 6.28 9.32
CA GLN A 122 4.07 6.85 8.49
C GLN A 122 3.51 8.15 9.08
N ARG A 123 3.29 8.18 10.38
CA ARG A 123 2.82 9.38 11.09
C ARG A 123 3.86 10.50 11.08
N GLN A 124 5.15 10.15 11.22
CA GLN A 124 6.24 11.14 11.15
C GLN A 124 6.35 11.80 9.77
N LEU A 125 6.12 11.04 8.68
CA LEU A 125 6.10 11.58 7.32
C LEU A 125 5.02 12.66 7.12
N ALA A 126 3.89 12.56 7.82
CA ALA A 126 2.78 13.51 7.70
C ALA A 126 2.95 14.77 8.58
N TRP A 127 3.95 14.83 9.44
CA TRP A 127 4.06 15.89 10.47
C TRP A 127 4.13 17.31 9.88
N ASN A 128 4.77 17.51 8.73
CA ASN A 128 4.97 18.83 8.13
C ASN A 128 4.54 18.89 6.66
N HIS A 129 3.79 17.91 6.18
CA HIS A 129 3.43 17.81 4.78
C HIS A 129 1.94 17.56 4.62
N ASN A 130 1.37 18.14 3.57
CA ASN A 130 0.12 17.64 3.02
C ASN A 130 0.40 16.30 2.36
N ILE A 131 -0.39 15.26 2.66
CA ILE A 131 -0.06 13.89 2.28
C ILE A 131 -1.27 13.16 1.69
N VAL A 132 -1.01 12.36 0.66
CA VAL A 132 -1.91 11.30 0.21
C VAL A 132 -1.24 9.97 0.53
N MET A 133 -1.85 9.17 1.36
CA MET A 133 -1.30 7.90 1.79
C MET A 133 -2.26 6.76 1.43
N ASP A 134 -1.75 5.75 0.74
CA ASP A 134 -2.55 4.57 0.42
C ASP A 134 -2.07 3.30 1.13
N GLY A 135 -3.03 2.46 1.50
CA GLY A 135 -2.78 1.24 2.26
C GLY A 135 -3.99 0.35 2.48
N ARG A 136 -4.13 -0.15 3.72
CA ARG A 136 -5.21 -1.04 4.16
C ARG A 136 -5.94 -0.55 5.40
N ASP A 137 -5.28 0.25 6.20
CA ASP A 137 -5.72 0.71 7.51
C ASP A 137 -5.33 2.16 7.78
N ILE A 138 -5.16 2.94 6.71
CA ILE A 138 -4.73 4.34 6.83
C ILE A 138 -5.79 5.16 7.55
N GLY A 139 -7.04 5.06 7.11
CA GLY A 139 -8.16 5.80 7.71
C GLY A 139 -8.65 5.22 9.04
N SER A 140 -8.35 3.95 9.35
CA SER A 140 -8.79 3.33 10.59
C SER A 140 -7.75 3.37 11.72
N VAL A 141 -6.45 3.27 11.38
CA VAL A 141 -5.36 3.12 12.36
C VAL A 141 -4.31 4.23 12.24
N VAL A 142 -3.79 4.48 11.05
CA VAL A 142 -2.68 5.44 10.88
C VAL A 142 -3.15 6.86 11.11
N PHE A 143 -4.21 7.27 10.42
CA PHE A 143 -4.83 8.59 10.49
C PHE A 143 -6.35 8.53 10.69
N PRO A 144 -6.83 8.15 11.87
CA PRO A 144 -8.27 8.13 12.16
C PRO A 144 -8.95 9.51 12.01
N GLN A 145 -8.17 10.57 12.02
CA GLN A 145 -8.60 11.96 11.86
C GLN A 145 -8.15 12.55 10.51
N ALA A 146 -8.05 11.72 9.45
CA ALA A 146 -7.75 12.19 8.10
C ALA A 146 -8.85 13.14 7.61
N ASP A 147 -8.46 14.18 6.85
CA ASP A 147 -9.40 15.18 6.31
C ASP A 147 -10.32 14.58 5.25
N LEU A 148 -9.85 13.56 4.52
CA LEU A 148 -10.65 12.76 3.59
C LEU A 148 -10.22 11.30 3.68
N LYS A 149 -11.22 10.40 3.73
CA LYS A 149 -11.02 8.95 3.65
C LYS A 149 -11.74 8.40 2.43
N LEU A 150 -11.00 7.67 1.60
CA LEU A 150 -11.51 6.95 0.45
C LEU A 150 -11.32 5.46 0.66
N PHE A 151 -12.32 4.66 0.33
CA PHE A 151 -12.23 3.21 0.31
C PHE A 151 -12.46 2.71 -1.12
N ILE A 152 -11.41 2.18 -1.74
CA ILE A 152 -11.44 1.76 -3.13
C ILE A 152 -11.72 0.26 -3.22
N THR A 153 -12.78 -0.09 -3.93
CA THR A 153 -13.16 -1.48 -4.20
C THR A 153 -13.26 -1.75 -5.70
N ALA A 154 -13.17 -3.00 -6.07
CA ALA A 154 -13.47 -3.50 -7.42
C ALA A 154 -13.77 -4.99 -7.36
N ASP A 155 -14.54 -5.49 -8.34
CA ASP A 155 -14.80 -6.92 -8.50
C ASP A 155 -13.50 -7.74 -8.58
N ALA A 156 -13.48 -8.91 -7.92
CA ALA A 156 -12.29 -9.75 -7.85
C ALA A 156 -11.79 -10.22 -9.22
N GLN A 157 -12.69 -10.45 -10.18
CA GLN A 157 -12.32 -10.83 -11.54
C GLN A 157 -11.64 -9.67 -12.27
N VAL A 158 -12.16 -8.44 -12.10
CA VAL A 158 -11.59 -7.23 -12.69
C VAL A 158 -10.18 -6.98 -12.13
N ARG A 159 -10.00 -7.12 -10.81
CA ARG A 159 -8.69 -6.96 -10.16
C ARG A 159 -7.69 -8.02 -10.61
N ALA A 160 -8.13 -9.27 -10.74
CA ALA A 160 -7.30 -10.36 -11.24
C ALA A 160 -6.85 -10.11 -12.68
N GLN A 161 -7.77 -9.65 -13.55
CA GLN A 161 -7.43 -9.33 -14.93
C GLN A 161 -6.43 -8.18 -15.05
N ARG A 162 -6.61 -7.11 -14.23
CA ARG A 162 -5.65 -6.00 -14.16
C ARG A 162 -4.27 -6.50 -13.75
N ARG A 163 -4.20 -7.27 -12.65
CA ARG A 163 -2.95 -7.81 -12.14
C ARG A 163 -2.26 -8.75 -13.14
N PHE A 164 -3.04 -9.63 -13.78
CA PHE A 164 -2.53 -10.54 -14.79
C PHE A 164 -1.97 -9.79 -16.00
N ASN A 165 -2.61 -8.68 -16.41
CA ASN A 165 -2.15 -7.86 -17.52
C ASN A 165 -0.83 -7.12 -17.22
N GLU A 166 -0.60 -6.75 -15.96
CA GLU A 166 0.61 -6.07 -15.47
C GLU A 166 1.83 -7.00 -15.36
N MET A 167 1.63 -8.32 -15.37
CA MET A 167 2.74 -9.29 -15.27
C MET A 167 3.52 -9.34 -16.59
N GLU A 168 4.85 -9.21 -16.51
CA GLU A 168 5.75 -9.33 -17.64
C GLU A 168 5.82 -10.77 -18.17
N ASP A 169 5.97 -11.72 -17.26
CA ASP A 169 5.95 -13.15 -17.57
C ASP A 169 4.64 -13.80 -17.08
N LYS A 170 3.92 -14.39 -18.02
CA LYS A 170 2.65 -15.08 -17.80
C LYS A 170 2.75 -16.58 -18.05
N SER A 171 3.94 -17.10 -18.33
CA SER A 171 4.13 -18.48 -18.78
C SER A 171 3.83 -19.51 -17.69
N GLU A 172 4.00 -19.15 -16.42
CA GLU A 172 3.87 -20.04 -15.28
C GLU A 172 2.64 -19.75 -14.39
N THR A 173 1.77 -18.80 -14.78
CA THR A 173 0.66 -18.35 -13.93
C THR A 173 -0.62 -18.18 -14.75
N THR A 174 -1.72 -18.72 -14.26
CA THR A 174 -3.05 -18.55 -14.83
C THR A 174 -3.82 -17.37 -14.18
N LEU A 175 -4.82 -16.87 -14.89
CA LEU A 175 -5.73 -15.85 -14.36
C LEU A 175 -6.45 -16.31 -13.08
N GLU A 176 -6.83 -17.59 -13.04
CA GLU A 176 -7.49 -18.23 -11.90
C GLU A 176 -6.58 -18.27 -10.67
N GLU A 177 -5.30 -18.58 -10.85
CA GLU A 177 -4.30 -18.55 -9.77
C GLU A 177 -4.07 -17.13 -9.26
N VAL A 178 -3.98 -16.15 -10.14
CA VAL A 178 -3.90 -14.73 -9.74
C VAL A 178 -5.12 -14.32 -8.95
N LYS A 179 -6.32 -14.70 -9.39
CA LYS A 179 -7.59 -14.43 -8.68
C LYS A 179 -7.61 -15.08 -7.30
N ALA A 180 -7.23 -16.34 -7.20
CA ALA A 180 -7.18 -17.08 -5.94
C ALA A 180 -6.20 -16.42 -4.96
N ASN A 181 -5.03 -16.01 -5.43
CA ASN A 181 -4.03 -15.29 -4.63
C ASN A 181 -4.57 -13.94 -4.12
N LEU A 182 -5.27 -13.17 -4.96
CA LEU A 182 -5.88 -11.91 -4.54
C LEU A 182 -6.95 -12.11 -3.47
N ILE A 183 -7.82 -13.09 -3.63
CA ILE A 183 -8.86 -13.41 -2.63
C ILE A 183 -8.22 -13.83 -1.31
N GLN A 184 -7.23 -14.71 -1.33
CA GLN A 184 -6.51 -15.13 -0.13
C GLN A 184 -5.86 -13.95 0.59
N ARG A 185 -5.28 -13.00 -0.16
CA ARG A 185 -4.70 -11.78 0.43
C ARG A 185 -5.75 -10.88 1.06
N ASP A 186 -6.89 -10.71 0.41
CA ASP A 186 -8.00 -9.92 0.93
C ASP A 186 -8.55 -10.53 2.23
N GLU A 187 -8.66 -11.86 2.30
CA GLU A 187 -9.04 -12.59 3.51
C GLU A 187 -8.01 -12.39 4.63
N LEU A 188 -6.72 -12.50 4.32
CA LEU A 188 -5.64 -12.24 5.27
C LEU A 188 -5.64 -10.79 5.76
N ASP A 189 -5.86 -9.81 4.87
CA ASP A 189 -5.87 -8.40 5.21
C ASP A 189 -7.10 -8.04 6.06
N SER A 190 -8.29 -8.58 5.74
CA SER A 190 -9.54 -8.32 6.46
C SER A 190 -9.68 -9.12 7.75
N GLY A 191 -9.09 -10.31 7.80
CA GLY A 191 -9.15 -11.22 8.96
C GLY A 191 -8.08 -10.98 10.02
N ARG A 192 -7.25 -9.92 9.91
CA ARG A 192 -6.24 -9.61 10.92
C ARG A 192 -6.89 -9.29 12.25
N GLU A 193 -6.33 -9.81 13.34
CA GLU A 193 -6.72 -9.44 14.70
C GLU A 193 -6.36 -7.98 14.99
N ASN A 194 -5.19 -7.53 14.50
CA ASN A 194 -4.72 -6.16 14.64
C ASN A 194 -4.75 -5.43 13.29
N SER A 195 -5.39 -4.26 13.26
CA SER A 195 -5.49 -3.39 12.08
C SER A 195 -6.06 -4.11 10.84
N PRO A 196 -7.26 -4.69 10.91
CA PRO A 196 -7.88 -5.30 9.74
C PRO A 196 -8.18 -4.27 8.67
N LEU A 197 -8.22 -4.73 7.41
CA LEU A 197 -8.77 -3.92 6.32
C LEU A 197 -10.28 -3.77 6.54
N VAL A 198 -10.70 -2.59 6.91
CA VAL A 198 -12.11 -2.23 7.12
C VAL A 198 -12.43 -0.88 6.49
N LYS A 199 -13.63 -0.74 5.96
CA LYS A 199 -14.14 0.55 5.54
C LYS A 199 -14.60 1.32 6.78
N CYS A 200 -14.02 2.49 7.04
CA CYS A 200 -14.48 3.38 8.09
C CYS A 200 -15.86 3.95 7.75
N ASP A 201 -16.68 4.27 8.78
CA ASP A 201 -18.02 4.81 8.59
C ASP A 201 -18.00 6.16 7.85
N ASP A 202 -16.96 6.95 8.04
CA ASP A 202 -16.72 8.25 7.40
C ASP A 202 -15.96 8.17 6.07
N ALA A 203 -15.64 6.96 5.59
CA ALA A 203 -14.97 6.75 4.33
C ALA A 203 -15.95 6.72 3.15
N ILE A 204 -15.63 7.46 2.09
CA ILE A 204 -16.36 7.42 0.84
C ILE A 204 -15.92 6.19 0.05
N GLU A 205 -16.86 5.29 -0.20
CA GLU A 205 -16.59 4.10 -1.01
C GLU A 205 -16.66 4.41 -2.50
N ILE A 206 -15.70 3.90 -3.24
CA ILE A 206 -15.59 4.05 -4.69
C ILE A 206 -15.36 2.67 -5.30
N ASP A 207 -16.39 2.16 -5.99
CA ASP A 207 -16.27 0.97 -6.81
C ASP A 207 -15.79 1.36 -8.21
N ASN A 208 -14.62 0.86 -8.60
CA ASN A 208 -14.04 1.14 -9.90
C ASN A 208 -14.08 -0.06 -10.86
N SER A 209 -15.01 -1.01 -10.64
CA SER A 209 -15.14 -2.21 -11.47
C SER A 209 -15.47 -1.91 -12.93
N ASN A 210 -16.39 -0.96 -13.16
CA ASN A 210 -17.02 -0.73 -14.47
C ASN A 210 -16.93 0.72 -14.95
N VAL A 211 -15.96 1.48 -14.45
CA VAL A 211 -15.75 2.90 -14.84
C VAL A 211 -14.43 3.05 -15.60
N SER A 212 -14.38 3.98 -16.54
CA SER A 212 -13.13 4.34 -17.20
C SER A 212 -12.19 5.06 -16.22
N GLN A 213 -10.87 5.04 -16.50
CA GLN A 213 -9.91 5.76 -15.66
C GLN A 213 -10.19 7.27 -15.62
N GLU A 214 -10.61 7.85 -16.75
CA GLU A 214 -10.94 9.28 -16.85
C GLU A 214 -12.13 9.63 -15.98
N GLU A 215 -13.25 8.92 -16.12
CA GLU A 215 -14.45 9.12 -15.33
C GLU A 215 -14.20 8.91 -13.84
N LEU A 216 -13.44 7.88 -13.49
CA LEU A 216 -13.02 7.61 -12.11
C LEU A 216 -12.28 8.81 -11.53
N MET A 217 -11.26 9.32 -12.24
CA MET A 217 -10.46 10.44 -11.77
C MET A 217 -11.25 11.74 -11.67
N GLU A 218 -12.13 12.03 -12.63
CA GLU A 218 -13.03 13.20 -12.55
C GLU A 218 -13.93 13.12 -11.31
N ASN A 219 -14.50 11.95 -11.02
CA ASN A 219 -15.36 11.75 -9.86
C ASN A 219 -14.59 11.92 -8.56
N ILE A 220 -13.39 11.32 -8.47
CA ILE A 220 -12.54 11.44 -7.29
C ILE A 220 -12.11 12.89 -7.08
N MET A 221 -11.68 13.59 -8.13
CA MET A 221 -11.23 14.98 -7.99
C MET A 221 -12.36 15.91 -7.57
N ARG A 222 -13.61 15.70 -8.00
CA ARG A 222 -14.77 16.45 -7.48
C ARG A 222 -14.95 16.22 -5.97
N ILE A 223 -14.81 14.97 -5.51
CA ILE A 223 -14.90 14.65 -4.07
C ILE A 223 -13.78 15.36 -3.31
N VAL A 224 -12.53 15.24 -3.78
CA VAL A 224 -11.36 15.86 -3.17
C VAL A 224 -11.53 17.37 -3.04
N GLN A 225 -11.88 18.08 -4.13
CA GLN A 225 -12.09 19.52 -4.15
C GLN A 225 -13.23 19.99 -3.22
N SER A 226 -14.19 19.12 -2.93
CA SER A 226 -15.30 19.45 -2.02
C SER A 226 -14.95 19.29 -0.54
N LYS A 227 -13.82 18.62 -0.21
CA LYS A 227 -13.43 18.24 1.15
C LYS A 227 -12.11 18.81 1.62
N ILE A 228 -11.21 19.12 0.71
CA ILE A 228 -9.86 19.62 0.97
C ILE A 228 -9.73 21.09 0.61
#